data_019404eb24aa462d67c8dedfe9c6f3d4
#
_entry.id   019404eb24aa462d67c8dedfe9c6f3d4
#
_cell.length_a   1.000
_cell.length_b   1.000
_cell.length_c   1.000
_cell.angle_alpha   90.00
_cell.angle_beta   90.00
_cell.angle_gamma   90.00
#
_symmetry.space_group_name_H-M   'P 1'
#
loop_
_entity.id
_entity.type
_entity.pdbx_description
1 polymer ?
#
loop_
_entity_poly.entity_id
_entity_poly.type
_entity_poly.pdbx_seq_one_letter_code
_entity_poly.pdbx_strand_id
1 'polypeptide(L)'
;MEDGVLVAPSPYTSSSAYYFPTTGRIHSVEVLKGPAVVSQGPQTIGGAVNLISTPIPEVNSGKFVQEIGENGMARTHAYYGANQGNFGALVEVHEHSSDGYDSIANVGGDTGFDKSDLMIKARYSSGNHSLTFKMVDLDETSNQSYVGLSQASFDSNPRVRYGATAYDKMMNDGEQTSLTYVGNFENVDVVFTSWQNDYHRDWFKVSDFN
;
A
#
# COMPACT_ATOMS: atom_id res chain seq x y z
N MET A 1 -1.63 7.26 7.86
CA MET A 1 -2.31 7.97 6.76
C MET A 1 -1.44 7.92 5.52
N GLU A 2 -2.02 8.11 4.36
CA GLU A 2 -1.29 8.38 3.11
C GLU A 2 -1.82 9.68 2.52
N ASP A 3 -0.93 10.64 2.26
CA ASP A 3 -1.26 12.01 1.80
C ASP A 3 -2.39 12.67 2.64
N GLY A 4 -2.38 12.46 3.95
CA GLY A 4 -3.39 12.96 4.88
C GLY A 4 -4.70 12.17 4.96
N VAL A 5 -4.87 11.14 4.13
CA VAL A 5 -6.05 10.27 4.12
C VAL A 5 -5.82 9.03 5.00
N LEU A 6 -6.81 8.65 5.80
CA LEU A 6 -6.76 7.40 6.57
C LEU A 6 -6.79 6.21 5.60
N VAL A 7 -5.76 5.38 5.63
CA VAL A 7 -5.64 4.20 4.75
C VAL A 7 -6.14 2.92 5.40
N ALA A 8 -6.48 2.98 6.67
CA ALA A 8 -6.97 1.84 7.41
C ALA A 8 -8.42 1.49 7.02
N PRO A 9 -8.75 0.23 6.73
CA PRO A 9 -10.11 -0.17 6.40
C PRO A 9 -11.09 0.05 7.56
N SER A 10 -10.58 0.11 8.79
CA SER A 10 -11.36 0.46 9.97
C SER A 10 -10.49 1.13 11.02
N PRO A 11 -10.91 2.26 11.61
CA PRO A 11 -10.17 2.92 12.67
C PRO A 11 -10.18 2.14 13.99
N TYR A 12 -11.01 1.11 14.12
CA TYR A 12 -11.21 0.32 15.34
C TYR A 12 -10.56 -1.07 15.31
N THR A 13 -9.92 -1.44 14.21
CA THR A 13 -9.25 -2.74 14.04
C THR A 13 -7.75 -2.56 13.87
N SER A 14 -7.01 -3.66 13.94
CA SER A 14 -5.56 -3.68 13.65
C SER A 14 -5.30 -3.44 12.15
N SER A 15 -5.63 -2.26 11.71
CA SER A 15 -5.71 -1.82 10.32
C SER A 15 -4.41 -2.02 9.54
N SER A 16 -3.27 -1.74 10.16
CA SER A 16 -1.95 -1.95 9.56
C SER A 16 -1.60 -3.42 9.35
N ALA A 17 -2.30 -4.36 10.01
CA ALA A 17 -2.14 -5.79 9.80
C ALA A 17 -2.88 -6.30 8.54
N TYR A 18 -3.78 -5.50 8.00
CA TYR A 18 -4.64 -5.91 6.89
C TYR A 18 -4.42 -5.14 5.60
N TYR A 19 -3.98 -3.92 5.71
CA TYR A 19 -3.64 -3.07 4.57
C TYR A 19 -2.48 -2.16 4.93
N PHE A 20 -1.51 -2.11 4.06
CA PHE A 20 -0.43 -1.14 4.10
C PHE A 20 -0.11 -0.68 2.67
N PRO A 21 0.01 0.63 2.42
CA PRO A 21 0.37 1.16 1.12
C PRO A 21 1.66 0.54 0.58
N THR A 22 1.73 0.29 -0.70
CA THR A 22 2.93 -0.25 -1.35
C THR A 22 4.13 0.65 -1.07
N THR A 23 5.13 0.12 -0.39
CA THR A 23 6.28 0.91 0.08
C THR A 23 7.06 1.57 -1.06
N GLY A 24 7.06 0.97 -2.24
CA GLY A 24 7.75 1.48 -3.43
C GLY A 24 7.23 2.83 -3.92
N ARG A 25 5.96 3.17 -3.64
CA ARG A 25 5.37 4.47 -4.01
C ARG A 25 5.49 5.54 -2.92
N ILE A 26 6.08 5.20 -1.77
CA ILE A 26 6.25 6.16 -0.69
C ILE A 26 7.51 6.98 -0.91
N HIS A 27 7.33 8.28 -1.09
CA HIS A 27 8.40 9.25 -1.29
C HIS A 27 9.07 9.66 0.03
N SER A 28 8.24 9.92 1.05
CA SER A 28 8.72 10.30 2.39
C SER A 28 7.72 9.92 3.48
N VAL A 29 8.18 9.96 4.73
CA VAL A 29 7.36 9.66 5.90
C VAL A 29 7.42 10.84 6.86
N GLU A 30 6.26 11.37 7.22
CA GLU A 30 6.10 12.39 8.24
C GLU A 30 5.65 11.74 9.54
N VAL A 31 6.37 12.01 10.63
CA VAL A 31 6.02 11.52 11.96
C VAL A 31 5.70 12.69 12.86
N LEU A 32 4.45 12.81 13.24
CA LEU A 32 3.94 13.81 14.17
C LEU A 32 3.78 13.16 15.55
N LYS A 33 4.42 13.72 16.57
CA LYS A 33 4.42 13.19 17.94
C LYS A 33 3.63 14.09 18.87
N GLY A 34 2.90 13.47 19.79
CA GLY A 34 2.19 14.17 20.88
C GLY A 34 0.72 14.49 20.61
N PRO A 35 0.02 15.06 21.59
CA PRO A 35 -1.43 15.24 21.55
C PRO A 35 -1.91 16.36 20.59
N ALA A 36 -1.00 17.21 20.09
CA ALA A 36 -1.33 18.26 19.11
C ALA A 36 -1.81 17.70 17.75
N VAL A 37 -1.77 16.39 17.57
CA VAL A 37 -2.14 15.67 16.34
C VAL A 37 -3.65 15.41 16.22
N VAL A 38 -4.45 15.93 17.12
CA VAL A 38 -5.94 15.80 17.08
C VAL A 38 -6.50 16.32 15.74
N SER A 39 -5.83 17.26 15.09
CA SER A 39 -6.17 17.75 13.75
C SER A 39 -5.99 16.70 12.64
N GLN A 40 -5.25 15.62 12.90
CA GLN A 40 -4.94 14.57 11.91
C GLN A 40 -5.90 13.38 11.95
N GLY A 41 -6.91 13.42 12.81
CA GLY A 41 -7.94 12.40 12.87
C GLY A 41 -8.44 12.09 14.28
N PRO A 42 -9.60 11.44 14.40
CA PRO A 42 -10.33 11.31 15.65
C PRO A 42 -9.71 10.37 16.68
N GLN A 43 -8.66 9.63 16.38
CA GLN A 43 -8.09 8.58 17.24
C GLN A 43 -6.58 8.71 17.46
N THR A 44 -6.04 9.89 17.32
CA THR A 44 -4.61 10.14 17.53
C THR A 44 -4.34 10.50 19.01
N ILE A 45 -3.87 9.53 19.80
CA ILE A 45 -3.48 9.77 21.20
C ILE A 45 -1.98 10.07 21.32
N GLY A 46 -1.16 9.29 20.64
CA GLY A 46 0.31 9.35 20.75
C GLY A 46 1.02 10.05 19.62
N GLY A 47 0.35 10.21 18.48
CA GLY A 47 0.93 10.78 17.27
C GLY A 47 0.29 10.26 15.99
N ALA A 48 0.78 10.73 14.85
CA ALA A 48 0.37 10.27 13.53
C ALA A 48 1.59 9.98 12.64
N VAL A 49 1.46 8.97 11.80
CA VAL A 49 2.40 8.68 10.72
C VAL A 49 1.67 8.96 9.40
N ASN A 50 2.22 9.85 8.60
CA ASN A 50 1.72 10.19 7.28
C ASN A 50 2.75 9.77 6.23
N LEU A 51 2.34 8.89 5.33
CA LEU A 51 3.13 8.43 4.20
C LEU A 51 2.86 9.36 3.03
N ILE A 52 3.89 9.97 2.51
CA ILE A 52 3.77 10.85 1.34
C ILE A 52 4.07 10.02 0.11
N SER A 53 3.08 9.84 -0.75
CA SER A 53 3.26 9.12 -2.00
C SER A 53 3.97 9.98 -3.05
N THR A 54 4.51 9.35 -4.10
CA THR A 54 5.26 10.02 -5.17
C THR A 54 4.54 11.31 -5.61
N PRO A 55 5.18 12.47 -5.49
CA PRO A 55 4.57 13.75 -5.87
C PRO A 55 4.53 13.94 -7.39
N ILE A 56 3.58 14.72 -7.88
CA ILE A 56 3.63 15.22 -9.27
C ILE A 56 4.88 16.09 -9.40
N PRO A 57 5.81 15.76 -10.32
CA PRO A 57 7.07 16.48 -10.43
C PRO A 57 6.86 17.90 -11.02
N GLU A 58 7.72 18.83 -10.64
CA GLU A 58 7.69 20.20 -11.18
C GLU A 58 8.14 20.26 -12.65
N VAL A 59 9.08 19.39 -13.01
CA VAL A 59 9.54 19.18 -14.39
C VAL A 59 9.24 17.75 -14.82
N ASN A 60 8.96 17.58 -16.11
CA ASN A 60 8.64 16.27 -16.65
C ASN A 60 9.74 15.28 -16.31
N SER A 61 9.41 14.24 -15.57
CA SER A 61 10.35 13.23 -15.14
C SER A 61 9.68 11.88 -14.94
N GLY A 62 10.50 10.83 -14.98
CA GLY A 62 10.04 9.47 -14.75
C GLY A 62 11.14 8.60 -14.20
N LYS A 63 10.74 7.44 -13.73
CA LYS A 63 11.60 6.38 -13.20
C LYS A 63 11.14 5.05 -13.73
N PHE A 64 12.08 4.18 -14.04
CA PHE A 64 11.83 2.77 -14.29
C PHE A 64 12.88 1.95 -13.57
N VAL A 65 12.43 0.98 -12.78
CA VAL A 65 13.28 0.01 -12.08
C VAL A 65 12.71 -1.36 -12.30
N GLN A 66 13.56 -2.30 -12.72
CA GLN A 66 13.24 -3.72 -12.80
C GLN A 66 14.23 -4.48 -11.92
N GLU A 67 13.72 -5.32 -11.05
CA GLU A 67 14.52 -6.22 -10.22
C GLU A 67 14.07 -7.66 -10.47
N ILE A 68 15.02 -8.55 -10.52
CA ILE A 68 14.81 -9.99 -10.69
C ILE A 68 15.66 -10.70 -9.64
N GLY A 69 15.13 -11.69 -8.99
CA GLY A 69 15.80 -12.43 -7.93
C GLY A 69 15.55 -13.93 -7.96
N GLU A 70 15.96 -14.60 -6.91
CA GLU A 70 15.69 -16.03 -6.72
C GLU A 70 14.20 -16.27 -6.44
N ASN A 71 13.76 -17.53 -6.60
CA ASN A 71 12.37 -17.97 -6.38
C ASN A 71 11.34 -17.20 -7.22
N GLY A 72 11.66 -16.96 -8.49
CA GLY A 72 10.76 -16.24 -9.40
C GLY A 72 10.52 -14.78 -9.02
N MET A 73 11.29 -14.20 -8.08
CA MET A 73 11.09 -12.83 -7.66
C MET A 73 11.27 -11.87 -8.83
N ALA A 74 10.26 -11.10 -9.10
CA ALA A 74 10.26 -10.00 -10.06
C ALA A 74 9.60 -8.77 -9.43
N ARG A 75 10.23 -7.59 -9.56
CA ARG A 75 9.66 -6.33 -9.14
C ARG A 75 9.85 -5.27 -10.21
N THR A 76 8.76 -4.67 -10.64
CA THR A 76 8.73 -3.55 -11.55
C THR A 76 8.22 -2.33 -10.80
N HIS A 77 8.92 -1.21 -10.90
CA HIS A 77 8.45 0.07 -10.42
C HIS A 77 8.67 1.11 -11.52
N ALA A 78 7.62 1.72 -11.99
CA ALA A 78 7.69 2.75 -13.00
C ALA A 78 6.75 3.91 -12.69
N TYR A 79 7.20 5.13 -12.90
CA TYR A 79 6.31 6.29 -12.94
C TYR A 79 6.75 7.27 -14.01
N TYR A 80 5.79 8.05 -14.47
CA TYR A 80 6.03 9.24 -15.26
C TYR A 80 5.07 10.35 -14.80
N GLY A 81 5.64 11.52 -14.62
CA GLY A 81 4.89 12.71 -14.28
C GLY A 81 5.28 13.90 -15.13
N ALA A 82 4.30 14.76 -15.38
CA ALA A 82 4.43 15.95 -16.19
C ALA A 82 3.72 17.13 -15.56
N ASN A 83 4.26 18.32 -15.78
CA ASN A 83 3.65 19.58 -15.36
C ASN A 83 3.69 20.56 -16.53
N GLN A 84 2.54 21.11 -16.89
CA GLN A 84 2.41 22.08 -18.00
C GLN A 84 1.45 23.19 -17.62
N GLY A 85 1.99 24.38 -17.41
CA GLY A 85 1.21 25.54 -16.98
C GLY A 85 0.52 25.27 -15.63
N ASN A 86 -0.79 25.31 -15.63
CA ASN A 86 -1.59 25.08 -14.42
C ASN A 86 -1.92 23.61 -14.14
N PHE A 87 -1.56 22.71 -15.05
CA PHE A 87 -1.90 21.29 -14.95
C PHE A 87 -0.67 20.43 -14.66
N GLY A 88 -0.82 19.50 -13.74
CA GLY A 88 0.15 18.45 -13.43
C GLY A 88 -0.51 17.09 -13.39
N ALA A 89 0.21 16.06 -13.80
CA ALA A 89 -0.25 14.68 -13.72
C ALA A 89 0.89 13.73 -13.41
N LEU A 90 0.56 12.59 -12.81
CA LEU A 90 1.46 11.48 -12.54
C LEU A 90 0.70 10.16 -12.72
N VAL A 91 1.36 9.19 -13.33
CA VAL A 91 0.95 7.79 -13.32
C VAL A 91 2.12 6.98 -12.77
N GLU A 92 1.82 6.08 -11.83
CA GLU A 92 2.80 5.20 -11.20
C GLU A 92 2.25 3.78 -11.13
N VAL A 93 3.07 2.81 -11.50
CA VAL A 93 2.76 1.39 -11.41
C VAL A 93 3.83 0.67 -10.59
N HIS A 94 3.38 -0.27 -9.79
CA HIS A 94 4.25 -1.11 -9.00
C HIS A 94 3.75 -2.54 -9.06
N GLU A 95 4.60 -3.44 -9.55
CA GLU A 95 4.32 -4.87 -9.64
C GLU A 95 5.37 -5.63 -8.86
N HIS A 96 4.96 -6.62 -8.09
CA HIS A 96 5.87 -7.43 -7.31
C HIS A 96 5.33 -8.86 -7.18
N SER A 97 6.12 -9.83 -7.61
CA SER A 97 5.77 -11.24 -7.53
C SER A 97 6.93 -12.08 -7.03
N SER A 98 6.61 -13.25 -6.50
CA SER A 98 7.56 -14.29 -6.13
C SER A 98 6.85 -15.64 -6.05
N ASP A 99 7.49 -16.71 -6.48
CA ASP A 99 6.97 -18.09 -6.32
C ASP A 99 7.06 -18.57 -4.85
N GLY A 100 7.71 -17.78 -3.98
CA GLY A 100 7.96 -18.15 -2.58
C GLY A 100 9.17 -19.08 -2.43
N TYR A 101 9.52 -19.37 -1.21
CA TYR A 101 10.70 -20.18 -0.86
C TYR A 101 10.33 -21.47 -0.10
N ASP A 102 9.07 -21.62 0.29
CA ASP A 102 8.60 -22.80 1.00
C ASP A 102 8.13 -23.90 0.04
N SER A 103 8.21 -25.14 0.49
CA SER A 103 7.58 -26.29 -0.16
C SER A 103 6.38 -26.76 0.67
N ILE A 104 5.32 -27.19 0.00
CA ILE A 104 4.15 -27.74 0.68
C ILE A 104 4.32 -29.28 0.78
N ALA A 105 4.35 -29.78 2.01
CA ALA A 105 4.60 -31.21 2.28
C ALA A 105 3.61 -32.10 1.54
N ASN A 106 4.13 -33.05 0.74
CA ASN A 106 3.39 -34.04 -0.04
C ASN A 106 2.44 -33.53 -1.12
N VAL A 107 2.42 -32.20 -1.34
CA VAL A 107 1.50 -31.57 -2.32
C VAL A 107 2.28 -30.83 -3.39
N GLY A 108 3.31 -30.07 -3.00
CA GLY A 108 3.93 -29.08 -3.88
C GLY A 108 3.02 -27.89 -4.11
N GLY A 109 3.43 -26.99 -4.97
CA GLY A 109 2.66 -25.80 -5.33
C GLY A 109 3.38 -24.51 -4.98
N ASP A 110 2.78 -23.42 -5.42
CA ASP A 110 3.25 -22.05 -5.21
C ASP A 110 2.96 -21.59 -3.79
N THR A 111 3.96 -21.00 -3.14
CA THR A 111 3.88 -20.44 -1.79
C THR A 111 4.14 -18.95 -1.76
N GLY A 112 4.17 -18.32 -2.91
CA GLY A 112 4.53 -16.94 -3.11
C GLY A 112 3.33 -15.98 -3.10
N PHE A 113 3.53 -14.89 -3.81
CA PHE A 113 2.54 -13.82 -3.92
C PHE A 113 2.68 -13.06 -5.24
N ASP A 114 1.57 -12.44 -5.64
CA ASP A 114 1.49 -11.45 -6.70
C ASP A 114 0.84 -10.20 -6.14
N LYS A 115 1.41 -9.03 -6.44
CA LYS A 115 0.90 -7.73 -6.03
C LYS A 115 1.04 -6.73 -7.16
N SER A 116 -0.04 -6.05 -7.49
CA SER A 116 -0.07 -4.91 -8.39
C SER A 116 -0.61 -3.67 -7.70
N ASP A 117 -0.11 -2.50 -8.07
CA ASP A 117 -0.51 -1.22 -7.50
C ASP A 117 -0.41 -0.15 -8.62
N LEU A 118 -1.52 0.50 -8.90
CA LEU A 118 -1.63 1.61 -9.83
C LEU A 118 -2.00 2.87 -9.06
N MET A 119 -1.23 3.94 -9.23
CA MET A 119 -1.57 5.26 -8.72
C MET A 119 -1.63 6.29 -9.85
N ILE A 120 -2.70 7.08 -9.84
CA ILE A 120 -2.88 8.22 -10.75
C ILE A 120 -3.09 9.48 -9.92
N LYS A 121 -2.38 10.54 -10.26
CA LYS A 121 -2.60 11.88 -9.71
C LYS A 121 -2.83 12.87 -10.84
N ALA A 122 -3.75 13.81 -10.62
CA ALA A 122 -3.97 14.96 -11.49
C ALA A 122 -4.14 16.21 -10.62
N ARG A 123 -3.48 17.31 -10.98
CA ARG A 123 -3.52 18.57 -10.24
C ARG A 123 -3.83 19.72 -11.18
N TYR A 124 -4.71 20.59 -10.74
CA TYR A 124 -4.88 21.92 -11.31
C TYR A 124 -4.49 22.96 -10.27
N SER A 125 -3.66 23.94 -10.66
CA SER A 125 -3.22 25.05 -9.79
C SER A 125 -3.44 26.38 -10.46
N SER A 126 -3.94 27.36 -9.70
CA SER A 126 -4.14 28.73 -10.18
C SER A 126 -3.91 29.72 -9.05
N GLY A 127 -2.90 30.58 -9.19
CA GLY A 127 -2.47 31.47 -8.12
C GLY A 127 -2.11 30.69 -6.84
N ASN A 128 -2.76 31.06 -5.76
CA ASN A 128 -2.55 30.43 -4.44
C ASN A 128 -3.47 29.23 -4.17
N HIS A 129 -4.09 28.65 -5.19
CA HIS A 129 -5.06 27.57 -5.07
C HIS A 129 -4.63 26.37 -5.87
N SER A 130 -4.85 25.18 -5.33
CA SER A 130 -4.68 23.92 -6.05
C SER A 130 -5.77 22.93 -5.70
N LEU A 131 -6.09 22.09 -6.69
CA LEU A 131 -6.99 20.97 -6.55
C LEU A 131 -6.28 19.72 -7.07
N THR A 132 -6.12 18.71 -6.23
CA THR A 132 -5.44 17.46 -6.57
C THR A 132 -6.42 16.30 -6.45
N PHE A 133 -6.58 15.57 -7.52
CA PHE A 133 -7.23 14.27 -7.57
C PHE A 133 -6.16 13.18 -7.44
N LYS A 134 -6.46 12.14 -6.66
CA LYS A 134 -5.64 10.92 -6.56
C LYS A 134 -6.56 9.70 -6.60
N MET A 135 -6.14 8.70 -7.34
CA MET A 135 -6.74 7.37 -7.38
C MET A 135 -5.63 6.34 -7.17
N VAL A 136 -5.92 5.33 -6.37
CA VAL A 136 -5.07 4.15 -6.16
C VAL A 136 -5.92 2.92 -6.35
N ASP A 137 -5.37 1.94 -7.04
CA ASP A 137 -5.95 0.61 -7.26
C ASP A 137 -4.89 -0.42 -6.87
N LEU A 138 -5.21 -1.30 -5.93
CA LEU A 138 -4.33 -2.32 -5.37
C LEU A 138 -4.96 -3.69 -5.48
N ASP A 139 -4.22 -4.63 -6.03
CA ASP A 139 -4.58 -6.05 -6.04
C ASP A 139 -3.43 -6.88 -5.47
N GLU A 140 -3.74 -7.82 -4.58
CA GLU A 140 -2.74 -8.71 -3.98
C GLU A 140 -3.31 -10.11 -3.79
N THR A 141 -2.60 -11.10 -4.30
CA THR A 141 -2.83 -12.50 -3.98
C THR A 141 -1.59 -13.06 -3.27
N SER A 142 -1.79 -13.71 -2.11
CA SER A 142 -0.72 -14.35 -1.36
C SER A 142 -1.11 -15.79 -1.01
N ASN A 143 -0.25 -16.74 -1.39
CA ASN A 143 -0.41 -18.15 -1.10
C ASN A 143 0.29 -18.58 0.21
N GLN A 144 0.56 -17.63 1.09
CA GLN A 144 1.21 -17.88 2.38
C GLN A 144 0.24 -18.50 3.39
N SER A 145 0.78 -19.34 4.29
CA SER A 145 0.01 -19.95 5.37
C SER A 145 -0.01 -19.09 6.62
N TYR A 146 -1.14 -19.16 7.35
CA TYR A 146 -1.25 -18.57 8.69
C TYR A 146 -0.60 -19.45 9.76
N VAL A 147 -0.58 -20.77 9.54
CA VAL A 147 -0.08 -21.74 10.52
C VAL A 147 1.43 -21.85 10.45
N GLY A 148 2.10 -21.63 11.59
CA GLY A 148 3.53 -21.84 11.75
C GLY A 148 3.88 -23.33 11.94
N LEU A 149 5.18 -23.61 11.90
CA LEU A 149 5.72 -24.95 12.15
C LEU A 149 5.85 -25.25 13.65
N SER A 150 5.70 -26.52 14.04
CA SER A 150 6.15 -26.97 15.34
C SER A 150 7.68 -26.87 15.44
N GLN A 151 8.24 -26.80 16.66
CA GLN A 151 9.69 -26.76 16.83
C GLN A 151 10.39 -27.92 16.15
N ALA A 152 9.87 -29.14 16.29
CA ALA A 152 10.47 -30.31 15.67
C ALA A 152 10.44 -30.27 14.13
N SER A 153 9.35 -29.75 13.53
CA SER A 153 9.25 -29.57 12.07
C SER A 153 10.22 -28.50 11.59
N PHE A 154 10.32 -27.39 12.31
CA PHE A 154 11.25 -26.30 12.02
C PHE A 154 12.70 -26.77 12.07
N ASP A 155 13.09 -27.52 13.11
CA ASP A 155 14.44 -28.05 13.26
C ASP A 155 14.79 -29.07 12.16
N SER A 156 13.79 -29.80 11.65
CA SER A 156 13.97 -30.76 10.56
C SER A 156 14.09 -30.11 9.19
N ASN A 157 13.16 -29.19 8.88
CA ASN A 157 13.16 -28.43 7.63
C ASN A 157 12.37 -27.13 7.79
N PRO A 158 13.03 -25.98 7.98
CA PRO A 158 12.37 -24.68 8.18
C PRO A 158 11.67 -24.13 6.92
N ARG A 159 11.93 -24.74 5.76
CA ARG A 159 11.35 -24.32 4.46
C ARG A 159 10.24 -25.26 3.98
N VAL A 160 9.60 -25.96 4.90
CA VAL A 160 8.43 -26.79 4.57
C VAL A 160 7.23 -26.30 5.35
N ARG A 161 6.08 -26.26 4.74
CA ARG A 161 4.80 -26.05 5.44
C ARG A 161 3.91 -27.28 5.35
N TYR A 162 2.96 -27.39 6.26
CA TYR A 162 2.08 -28.56 6.32
C TYR A 162 1.19 -28.68 5.08
N GLY A 163 1.04 -29.90 4.55
CA GLY A 163 0.17 -30.20 3.41
C GLY A 163 -1.29 -29.79 3.59
N ALA A 164 -1.79 -29.77 4.84
CA ALA A 164 -3.13 -29.29 5.16
C ALA A 164 -3.34 -27.79 4.81
N THR A 165 -2.26 -27.01 4.73
CA THR A 165 -2.30 -25.57 4.38
C THR A 165 -2.14 -25.32 2.88
N ALA A 166 -2.24 -26.35 2.04
CA ALA A 166 -1.99 -26.24 0.60
C ALA A 166 -2.92 -25.27 -0.12
N TYR A 167 -4.10 -25.03 0.43
CA TYR A 167 -5.10 -24.14 -0.12
C TYR A 167 -5.19 -22.78 0.60
N ASP A 168 -4.30 -22.54 1.57
CA ASP A 168 -4.27 -21.26 2.25
C ASP A 168 -3.95 -20.16 1.23
N LYS A 169 -4.82 -19.16 1.19
CA LYS A 169 -4.74 -18.06 0.23
C LYS A 169 -5.37 -16.82 0.81
N MET A 170 -4.71 -15.68 0.64
CA MET A 170 -5.25 -14.37 0.93
C MET A 170 -5.35 -13.57 -0.37
N MET A 171 -6.46 -12.92 -0.58
CA MET A 171 -6.71 -11.97 -1.68
C MET A 171 -7.12 -10.65 -1.07
N ASN A 172 -6.45 -9.60 -1.46
CA ASN A 172 -6.74 -8.22 -1.09
C ASN A 172 -7.00 -7.42 -2.36
N ASP A 173 -8.03 -6.61 -2.32
CA ASP A 173 -8.48 -5.74 -3.38
C ASP A 173 -8.82 -4.40 -2.74
N GLY A 174 -8.25 -3.31 -3.23
CA GLY A 174 -8.37 -2.02 -2.58
C GLY A 174 -8.35 -0.85 -3.55
N GLU A 175 -9.42 -0.06 -3.53
CA GLU A 175 -9.50 1.21 -4.25
C GLU A 175 -9.50 2.38 -3.26
N GLN A 176 -8.73 3.42 -3.57
CA GLN A 176 -8.80 4.70 -2.87
C GLN A 176 -8.94 5.83 -3.88
N THR A 177 -9.93 6.66 -3.70
CA THR A 177 -10.09 7.92 -4.45
C THR A 177 -10.09 9.08 -3.48
N SER A 178 -9.36 10.15 -3.79
CA SER A 178 -9.37 11.37 -3.00
C SER A 178 -9.31 12.63 -3.84
N LEU A 179 -9.87 13.71 -3.30
CA LEU A 179 -9.84 15.05 -3.85
C LEU A 179 -9.40 16.03 -2.76
N THR A 180 -8.24 16.65 -2.94
CA THR A 180 -7.67 17.60 -1.99
C THR A 180 -7.61 18.99 -2.60
N TYR A 181 -8.24 19.95 -1.95
CA TYR A 181 -8.12 21.36 -2.24
C TYR A 181 -7.17 22.01 -1.23
N VAL A 182 -6.25 22.83 -1.72
CA VAL A 182 -5.38 23.70 -0.91
C VAL A 182 -5.57 25.14 -1.40
N GLY A 183 -5.88 26.03 -0.48
CA GLY A 183 -6.02 27.45 -0.77
C GLY A 183 -5.31 28.30 0.28
N ASN A 184 -4.41 29.16 -0.16
CA ASN A 184 -3.68 30.09 0.70
C ASN A 184 -4.28 31.49 0.52
N PHE A 185 -4.98 31.96 1.54
CA PHE A 185 -5.58 33.28 1.62
C PHE A 185 -4.68 34.20 2.46
N GLU A 186 -4.91 35.50 2.43
CA GLU A 186 -4.04 36.48 3.14
C GLU A 186 -3.75 36.14 4.61
N ASN A 187 -4.73 35.57 5.32
CA ASN A 187 -4.64 35.34 6.76
C ASN A 187 -5.01 33.89 7.16
N VAL A 188 -5.32 33.01 6.19
CA VAL A 188 -5.80 31.63 6.46
C VAL A 188 -5.33 30.73 5.36
N ASP A 189 -4.75 29.59 5.76
CA ASP A 189 -4.51 28.46 4.89
C ASP A 189 -5.62 27.44 5.09
N VAL A 190 -6.22 26.99 4.00
CA VAL A 190 -7.32 26.02 3.99
C VAL A 190 -6.86 24.76 3.27
N VAL A 191 -6.99 23.63 3.92
CA VAL A 191 -6.86 22.31 3.30
C VAL A 191 -8.19 21.58 3.50
N PHE A 192 -8.78 21.15 2.40
CA PHE A 192 -9.99 20.34 2.41
C PHE A 192 -9.73 19.05 1.63
N THR A 193 -9.95 17.90 2.26
CA THR A 193 -9.80 16.60 1.62
C THR A 193 -11.08 15.79 1.76
N SER A 194 -11.57 15.28 0.64
CA SER A 194 -12.65 14.28 0.57
C SER A 194 -12.08 13.00 0.00
N TRP A 195 -12.47 11.87 0.54
CA TRP A 195 -11.99 10.57 0.07
C TRP A 195 -13.03 9.47 0.20
N GLN A 196 -12.84 8.43 -0.58
CA GLN A 196 -13.53 7.16 -0.50
C GLN A 196 -12.49 6.05 -0.55
N ASN A 197 -12.59 5.11 0.37
CA ASN A 197 -11.82 3.87 0.38
C ASN A 197 -12.78 2.72 0.26
N ASP A 198 -12.51 1.83 -0.68
CA ASP A 198 -13.14 0.52 -0.79
C ASP A 198 -12.06 -0.54 -0.62
N TYR A 199 -12.30 -1.51 0.25
CA TYR A 199 -11.32 -2.52 0.57
C TYR A 199 -12.00 -3.85 0.84
N HIS A 200 -11.62 -4.85 0.05
CA HIS A 200 -12.09 -6.21 0.18
C HIS A 200 -10.93 -7.15 0.47
N ARG A 201 -11.15 -8.09 1.39
CA ARG A 201 -10.18 -9.12 1.69
C ARG A 201 -10.86 -10.46 1.92
N ASP A 202 -10.46 -11.43 1.11
CA ASP A 202 -10.76 -12.82 1.31
C ASP A 202 -9.54 -13.56 1.86
N TRP A 203 -9.74 -14.33 2.92
CA TRP A 203 -8.69 -15.15 3.49
C TRP A 203 -9.18 -16.55 3.78
N PHE A 204 -8.90 -17.48 2.89
CA PHE A 204 -9.06 -18.89 3.13
C PHE A 204 -7.82 -19.42 3.84
N LYS A 205 -7.98 -20.00 5.03
CA LYS A 205 -6.85 -20.45 5.86
C LYS A 205 -7.23 -21.54 6.81
N VAL A 206 -6.27 -22.43 7.10
CA VAL A 206 -6.29 -23.28 8.29
C VAL A 206 -5.82 -22.45 9.48
N SER A 207 -6.57 -22.43 10.58
CA SER A 207 -6.24 -21.64 11.78
C SER A 207 -5.59 -22.48 12.88
N ASP A 208 -5.94 -23.75 12.99
CA ASP A 208 -5.33 -24.73 13.89
C ASP A 208 -5.47 -26.15 13.35
N PHE A 209 -4.81 -27.09 14.02
CA PHE A 209 -4.93 -28.54 13.81
C PHE A 209 -5.50 -29.17 15.08
N ASN A 210 -6.76 -29.50 15.10
CA ASN A 210 -7.40 -30.28 16.17
C ASN A 210 -7.24 -31.78 15.92
#